data_614c34c153ecf01db8b2213b9c4d5171
#
_entry.id   614c34c153ecf01db8b2213b9c4d5171
#
_cell.length_a   1.000
_cell.length_b   1.000
_cell.length_c   1.000
_cell.angle_alpha   90.00
_cell.angle_beta   90.00
_cell.angle_gamma   90.00
#
_symmetry.space_group_name_H-M   'P 1'
#
loop_
_entity.id
_entity.type
_entity.pdbx_description
1 polymer ?
#
loop_
_entity_poly.entity_id
_entity_poly.type
_entity_poly.pdbx_seq_one_letter_code
_entity_poly.pdbx_strand_id
1 'polypeptide(L)'
;MNELKTIEVVAAVIVKNGNVLATQRGYGEFKGKWEFPGGKIKEGENREEALKREIKEELNADIDNLEFLTTVNYDYPNFHLIMHTFICSLKNDIEFVYHSKDELEHDNMIWLDKEDFDYLDWLPADLDIISAYKKK
;
A
#
# COMPACT_ATOMS: atom_id res chain seq x y z
N MET A 1 -26.47 -19.24 2.95
CA MET A 1 -25.03 -19.37 3.04
C MET A 1 -24.38 -18.06 2.59
N ASN A 2 -23.64 -17.44 3.47
CA ASN A 2 -23.04 -16.15 3.15
C ASN A 2 -21.62 -16.33 2.64
N GLU A 3 -21.43 -16.01 1.37
CA GLU A 3 -20.10 -15.97 0.82
C GLU A 3 -19.50 -14.60 1.11
N LEU A 4 -18.22 -14.59 1.47
CA LEU A 4 -17.50 -13.33 1.65
C LEU A 4 -17.36 -12.64 0.30
N LYS A 5 -17.59 -11.35 0.29
CA LYS A 5 -17.30 -10.52 -0.87
C LYS A 5 -15.79 -10.52 -1.09
N THR A 6 -15.37 -10.65 -2.34
CA THR A 6 -13.94 -10.58 -2.69
C THR A 6 -13.62 -9.17 -3.16
N ILE A 7 -12.59 -8.59 -2.59
CA ILE A 7 -12.07 -7.28 -2.99
C ILE A 7 -10.65 -7.48 -3.49
N GLU A 8 -10.41 -7.08 -4.74
CA GLU A 8 -9.11 -7.20 -5.38
C GLU A 8 -8.44 -5.84 -5.47
N VAL A 9 -7.22 -5.75 -4.93
CA VAL A 9 -6.47 -4.50 -4.83
C VAL A 9 -5.04 -4.69 -5.29
N VAL A 10 -4.35 -3.57 -5.47
CA VAL A 10 -2.91 -3.51 -5.73
C VAL A 10 -2.26 -2.65 -4.66
N ALA A 11 -0.99 -2.93 -4.36
CA ALA A 11 -0.22 -2.16 -3.40
C ALA A 11 1.23 -2.01 -3.85
N ALA A 12 1.86 -0.91 -3.46
CA ALA A 12 3.22 -0.58 -3.86
C ALA A 12 4.17 -0.58 -2.67
N VAL A 13 5.27 -1.32 -2.81
CA VAL A 13 6.44 -1.16 -1.95
C VAL A 13 7.35 -0.19 -2.69
N ILE A 14 7.21 1.09 -2.40
CA ILE A 14 7.98 2.16 -3.05
C ILE A 14 9.31 2.28 -2.31
N VAL A 15 10.41 2.04 -3.04
CA VAL A 15 11.75 2.02 -2.44
C VAL A 15 12.51 3.27 -2.87
N LYS A 16 13.14 3.92 -1.91
CA LYS A 16 14.03 5.06 -2.15
C LYS A 16 15.16 5.02 -1.12
N ASN A 17 16.40 4.99 -1.62
CA ASN A 17 17.60 4.96 -0.76
C ASN A 17 17.57 3.83 0.28
N GLY A 18 17.02 2.67 -0.10
CA GLY A 18 16.93 1.52 0.81
C GLY A 18 15.74 1.56 1.77
N ASN A 19 14.99 2.65 1.80
CA ASN A 19 13.81 2.78 2.65
C ASN A 19 12.54 2.53 1.85
N VAL A 20 11.47 2.14 2.54
CA VAL A 20 10.15 1.93 1.93
C VAL A 20 9.15 2.91 2.47
N LEU A 21 8.17 3.29 1.65
CA LEU A 21 7.13 4.22 2.04
C LEU A 21 5.97 3.48 2.70
N ALA A 22 5.62 3.91 3.89
CA ALA A 22 4.42 3.46 4.59
C ALA A 22 3.47 4.62 4.80
N THR A 23 2.17 4.35 4.74
CA THR A 23 1.14 5.36 4.96
C THR A 23 0.22 4.92 6.09
N GLN A 24 -0.22 5.88 6.89
CA GLN A 24 -1.12 5.60 8.01
C GLN A 24 -2.54 5.98 7.64
N ARG A 25 -3.46 5.02 7.84
CA ARG A 25 -4.86 5.25 7.50
C ARG A 25 -5.49 6.25 8.46
N GLY A 26 -6.12 7.28 7.91
CA GLY A 26 -6.72 8.37 8.68
C GLY A 26 -8.22 8.25 8.91
N TYR A 27 -8.84 7.15 8.49
CA TYR A 27 -10.30 7.01 8.54
C TYR A 27 -10.73 5.55 8.65
N GLY A 28 -12.00 5.38 8.99
CA GLY A 28 -12.66 4.07 8.97
C GLY A 28 -12.29 3.16 10.12
N GLU A 29 -12.65 1.89 9.95
CA GLU A 29 -12.47 0.85 10.97
C GLU A 29 -10.99 0.64 11.34
N PHE A 30 -10.10 0.82 10.35
CA PHE A 30 -8.68 0.58 10.56
C PHE A 30 -7.88 1.86 10.75
N LYS A 31 -8.53 2.92 11.20
CA LYS A 31 -7.86 4.19 11.46
C LYS A 31 -6.67 4.01 12.41
N GLY A 32 -5.55 4.60 12.03
CA GLY A 32 -4.31 4.52 12.80
C GLY A 32 -3.39 3.38 12.40
N LYS A 33 -3.89 2.41 11.64
CA LYS A 33 -3.06 1.31 11.14
C LYS A 33 -2.22 1.77 9.95
N TRP A 34 -1.06 1.16 9.81
CA TRP A 34 -0.14 1.46 8.71
C TRP A 34 -0.32 0.46 7.58
N GLU A 35 -0.06 0.91 6.36
CA GLU A 35 -0.23 0.10 5.16
C GLU A 35 0.71 0.58 4.06
N PHE A 36 0.89 -0.26 3.05
CA PHE A 36 1.53 0.17 1.81
C PHE A 36 0.47 0.85 0.93
N PRO A 37 0.84 1.92 0.22
CA PRO A 37 -0.15 2.65 -0.59
C PRO A 37 -0.65 1.80 -1.76
N GLY A 38 -1.89 2.00 -2.14
CA GLY A 38 -2.53 1.29 -3.23
C GLY A 38 -4.03 1.46 -3.21
N GLY A 39 -4.75 0.58 -3.89
CA GLY A 39 -6.20 0.64 -3.93
C GLY A 39 -6.81 -0.39 -4.85
N LYS A 40 -8.10 -0.22 -5.13
CA LYS A 40 -8.88 -1.17 -5.91
C LYS A 40 -8.54 -1.11 -7.40
N ILE A 41 -8.53 -2.27 -8.04
CA ILE A 41 -8.43 -2.38 -9.49
C ILE A 41 -9.79 -2.02 -10.10
N LYS A 42 -9.81 -1.13 -11.07
CA LYS A 42 -11.02 -0.77 -11.78
C LYS A 42 -11.21 -1.67 -13.00
N GLU A 43 -12.46 -1.79 -13.45
CA GLU A 43 -12.77 -2.57 -14.63
C GLU A 43 -11.95 -2.08 -15.84
N GLY A 44 -11.37 -3.03 -16.55
CA GLY A 44 -10.57 -2.74 -17.74
C GLY A 44 -9.12 -2.43 -17.48
N GLU A 45 -8.71 -2.31 -16.22
CA GLU A 45 -7.31 -2.07 -15.87
C GLU A 45 -6.56 -3.38 -15.64
N ASN A 46 -5.29 -3.44 -16.07
CA ASN A 46 -4.42 -4.47 -15.55
C ASN A 46 -3.83 -4.00 -14.20
N ARG A 47 -3.09 -4.87 -13.54
CA ARG A 47 -2.55 -4.61 -12.19
C ARG A 47 -1.63 -3.39 -12.16
N GLU A 48 -0.71 -3.31 -13.13
CA GLU A 48 0.26 -2.22 -13.19
C GLU A 48 -0.41 -0.89 -13.47
N GLU A 49 -1.37 -0.86 -14.38
CA GLU A 49 -2.15 0.35 -14.67
C GLU A 49 -2.90 0.83 -13.45
N ALA A 50 -3.55 -0.10 -12.74
CA ALA A 50 -4.28 0.22 -11.52
C ALA A 50 -3.37 0.82 -10.47
N LEU A 51 -2.18 0.22 -10.28
CA LEU A 51 -1.25 0.71 -9.27
C LEU A 51 -0.73 2.10 -9.61
N LYS A 52 -0.34 2.32 -10.86
CA LYS A 52 0.12 3.66 -11.29
C LYS A 52 -0.96 4.71 -11.07
N ARG A 53 -2.21 4.40 -11.39
CA ARG A 53 -3.33 5.31 -11.19
C ARG A 53 -3.56 5.58 -9.71
N GLU A 54 -3.59 4.55 -8.87
CA GLU A 54 -3.83 4.70 -7.44
C GLU A 54 -2.74 5.55 -6.77
N ILE A 55 -1.49 5.31 -7.11
CA ILE A 55 -0.38 6.11 -6.54
C ILE A 55 -0.47 7.56 -7.01
N LYS A 56 -0.85 7.78 -8.26
CA LYS A 56 -1.05 9.14 -8.77
C LYS A 56 -2.17 9.87 -8.02
N GLU A 57 -3.28 9.17 -7.78
CA GLU A 57 -4.42 9.75 -7.05
C GLU A 57 -4.09 10.04 -5.59
N GLU A 58 -3.48 9.07 -4.90
CA GLU A 58 -3.21 9.20 -3.46
C GLU A 58 -2.04 10.11 -3.12
N LEU A 59 -0.96 10.00 -3.87
CA LEU A 59 0.31 10.63 -3.51
C LEU A 59 0.75 11.70 -4.51
N ASN A 60 0.00 11.88 -5.59
CA ASN A 60 0.39 12.74 -6.70
C ASN A 60 1.80 12.42 -7.20
N ALA A 61 2.11 11.13 -7.27
CA ALA A 61 3.42 10.63 -7.64
C ALA A 61 3.34 9.66 -8.81
N ASP A 62 4.42 9.62 -9.58
CA ASP A 62 4.57 8.68 -10.68
C ASP A 62 5.59 7.60 -10.29
N ILE A 63 5.19 6.34 -10.40
CA ILE A 63 6.08 5.22 -10.10
C ILE A 63 6.59 4.57 -11.38
N ASP A 64 7.73 3.89 -11.25
CA ASP A 64 8.39 3.24 -12.36
C ASP A 64 9.05 1.93 -11.88
N ASN A 65 9.54 1.15 -12.84
CA ASN A 65 10.28 -0.08 -12.54
C ASN A 65 9.50 -1.07 -11.66
N LEU A 66 8.24 -1.30 -12.01
CA LEU A 66 7.38 -2.20 -11.24
C LEU A 66 7.86 -3.64 -11.38
N GLU A 67 8.15 -4.26 -10.24
CA GLU A 67 8.53 -5.67 -10.17
C GLU A 67 7.55 -6.40 -9.25
N PHE A 68 6.89 -7.44 -9.78
CA PHE A 68 5.94 -8.18 -8.98
C PHE A 68 6.62 -8.81 -7.75
N LEU A 69 6.03 -8.64 -6.58
CA LEU A 69 6.55 -9.20 -5.34
C LEU A 69 5.77 -10.43 -4.91
N THR A 70 4.50 -10.28 -4.64
CA THR A 70 3.66 -11.38 -4.17
C THR A 70 2.19 -11.01 -4.29
N THR A 71 1.33 -12.03 -4.22
CA THR A 71 -0.12 -11.83 -4.07
C THR A 71 -0.51 -12.32 -2.68
N VAL A 72 -1.13 -11.44 -1.91
CA VAL A 72 -1.61 -11.73 -0.56
C VAL A 72 -3.08 -12.07 -0.61
N ASN A 73 -3.47 -13.17 0.03
CA ASN A 73 -4.87 -13.52 0.25
C ASN A 73 -5.13 -13.45 1.75
N TYR A 74 -6.11 -12.67 2.15
CA TYR A 74 -6.41 -12.49 3.56
C TYR A 74 -7.91 -12.36 3.79
N ASP A 75 -8.43 -13.12 4.76
CA ASP A 75 -9.83 -13.06 5.12
C ASP A 75 -10.04 -12.13 6.30
N TYR A 76 -10.62 -10.96 6.02
CA TYR A 76 -11.16 -10.10 7.06
C TYR A 76 -12.57 -10.59 7.42
N PRO A 77 -13.12 -10.21 8.58
CA PRO A 77 -14.44 -10.71 8.96
C PRO A 77 -15.54 -10.50 7.92
N ASN A 78 -15.46 -9.40 7.16
CA ASN A 78 -16.52 -9.01 6.24
C ASN A 78 -16.21 -9.25 4.76
N PHE A 79 -14.95 -9.57 4.42
CA PHE A 79 -14.57 -9.74 3.02
C PHE A 79 -13.27 -10.53 2.89
N HIS A 80 -13.09 -11.10 1.70
CA HIS A 80 -11.83 -11.73 1.30
C HIS A 80 -11.01 -10.73 0.49
N LEU A 81 -9.77 -10.49 0.90
CA LEU A 81 -8.87 -9.58 0.22
C LEU A 81 -7.89 -10.35 -0.66
N ILE A 82 -7.77 -9.91 -1.92
CA ILE A 82 -6.69 -10.35 -2.80
C ILE A 82 -5.87 -9.11 -3.15
N MET A 83 -4.61 -9.10 -2.77
CA MET A 83 -3.75 -7.94 -2.93
C MET A 83 -2.50 -8.29 -3.72
N HIS A 84 -2.36 -7.72 -4.91
CA HIS A 84 -1.19 -7.91 -5.78
C HIS A 84 -0.19 -6.80 -5.49
N THR A 85 1.03 -7.17 -5.13
CA THR A 85 2.01 -6.20 -4.66
C THR A 85 3.22 -6.13 -5.58
N PHE A 86 3.74 -4.92 -5.74
CA PHE A 86 4.88 -4.65 -6.60
C PHE A 86 5.91 -3.80 -5.85
N ILE A 87 7.18 -4.12 -6.05
CA ILE A 87 8.28 -3.24 -5.66
C ILE A 87 8.46 -2.25 -6.80
N CYS A 88 8.65 -0.99 -6.49
CA CYS A 88 8.80 0.04 -7.51
C CYS A 88 9.64 1.21 -7.01
N SER A 89 9.95 2.13 -7.90
CA SER A 89 10.67 3.36 -7.59
C SER A 89 9.84 4.56 -8.03
N LEU A 90 10.24 5.74 -7.58
CA LEU A 90 9.61 7.00 -7.99
C LEU A 90 10.33 7.55 -9.22
N LYS A 91 9.56 8.07 -10.18
CA LYS A 91 10.13 8.84 -11.30
C LYS A 91 10.62 10.20 -10.81
N ASN A 92 9.87 10.80 -9.89
CA ASN A 92 10.17 12.10 -9.30
C ASN A 92 9.98 11.99 -7.79
N ASP A 93 10.69 12.79 -7.02
CA ASP A 93 10.53 12.79 -5.58
C ASP A 93 9.13 13.22 -5.18
N ILE A 94 8.62 12.57 -4.14
CA ILE A 94 7.38 12.98 -3.49
C ILE A 94 7.73 14.10 -2.52
N GLU A 95 7.06 15.23 -2.68
CA GLU A 95 7.14 16.27 -1.66
C GLU A 95 6.22 15.88 -0.51
N PHE A 96 6.81 15.62 0.64
CA PHE A 96 6.05 15.43 1.85
C PHE A 96 5.62 16.80 2.33
N VAL A 97 4.44 17.18 1.94
CA VAL A 97 3.78 18.30 2.58
C VAL A 97 3.03 17.68 3.75
N TYR A 98 3.40 18.10 4.96
CA TYR A 98 2.63 17.72 6.13
C TYR A 98 1.32 18.46 6.05
N HIS A 99 0.32 17.76 5.61
CA HIS A 99 -1.02 18.29 5.60
C HIS A 99 -1.63 18.13 6.98
N SER A 100 -2.60 18.96 7.30
CA SER A 100 -3.37 18.75 8.50
C SER A 100 -4.09 17.41 8.38
N LYS A 101 -4.30 16.75 9.50
CA LYS A 101 -4.97 15.44 9.53
C LYS A 101 -6.33 15.44 8.88
N ASP A 102 -6.96 16.60 8.80
CA ASP A 102 -8.32 16.74 8.27
C ASP A 102 -8.37 16.75 6.75
N GLU A 103 -7.24 16.92 6.09
CA GLU A 103 -7.18 17.11 4.65
C GLU A 103 -6.79 15.87 3.88
N LEU A 104 -6.29 14.84 4.56
CA LEU A 104 -5.73 13.67 3.90
C LEU A 104 -6.45 12.40 4.26
N GLU A 105 -6.49 11.48 3.30
CA GLU A 105 -6.91 10.11 3.51
C GLU A 105 -5.96 9.39 4.48
N HIS A 106 -4.70 9.80 4.52
CA HIS A 106 -3.69 9.25 5.43
C HIS A 106 -3.22 10.35 6.39
N ASP A 107 -3.14 10.01 7.68
CA ASP A 107 -2.65 10.92 8.69
C ASP A 107 -1.16 11.19 8.53
N ASN A 108 -0.38 10.16 8.22
CA ASN A 108 1.06 10.25 8.14
C ASN A 108 1.61 9.42 7.00
N MET A 109 2.79 9.81 6.54
CA MET A 109 3.60 9.04 5.62
C MET A 109 5.02 9.01 6.16
N ILE A 110 5.69 7.88 6.05
CA ILE A 110 7.04 7.72 6.57
C ILE A 110 7.88 6.87 5.62
N TRP A 111 9.15 7.27 5.46
CA TRP A 111 10.16 6.40 4.85
C TRP A 111 10.75 5.55 5.96
N LEU A 112 10.65 4.24 5.80
CA LEU A 112 10.98 3.28 6.85
C LEU A 112 12.07 2.34 6.38
N ASP A 113 13.14 2.20 7.19
CA ASP A 113 14.15 1.19 6.94
C ASP A 113 13.56 -0.20 7.19
N LYS A 114 13.99 -1.18 6.43
CA LYS A 114 13.48 -2.54 6.57
C LYS A 114 13.74 -3.15 7.94
N GLU A 115 14.70 -2.63 8.69
CA GLU A 115 14.97 -3.08 10.06
C GLU A 115 13.93 -2.54 11.05
N ASP A 116 13.15 -1.54 10.65
CA ASP A 116 12.25 -0.82 11.53
C ASP A 116 10.76 -1.14 11.29
N PHE A 117 10.44 -2.16 10.52
CA PHE A 117 9.04 -2.52 10.26
C PHE A 117 8.25 -2.76 11.54
N ASP A 118 8.87 -3.29 12.57
CA ASP A 118 8.20 -3.61 13.83
C ASP A 118 7.76 -2.39 14.64
N TYR A 119 8.22 -1.21 14.28
CA TYR A 119 7.79 0.03 14.95
C TYR A 119 6.36 0.44 14.62
N LEU A 120 5.80 -0.08 13.55
CA LEU A 120 4.49 0.35 13.07
C LEU A 120 3.45 -0.72 13.33
N ASP A 121 2.23 -0.26 13.60
CA ASP A 121 1.06 -1.12 13.78
C ASP A 121 0.39 -1.32 12.43
N TRP A 122 0.79 -2.37 11.72
CA TRP A 122 0.36 -2.64 10.35
C TRP A 122 -1.03 -3.25 10.27
N LEU A 123 -1.73 -2.98 9.18
CA LEU A 123 -2.89 -3.78 8.79
C LEU A 123 -2.46 -5.25 8.65
N PRO A 124 -3.29 -6.20 9.13
CA PRO A 124 -2.90 -7.62 9.11
C PRO A 124 -2.42 -8.14 7.76
N ALA A 125 -3.12 -7.82 6.67
CA ALA A 125 -2.75 -8.28 5.34
C ALA A 125 -1.37 -7.77 4.92
N ASP A 126 -0.99 -6.56 5.35
CA ASP A 126 0.29 -5.95 4.97
C ASP A 126 1.48 -6.62 5.64
N LEU A 127 1.28 -7.35 6.72
CA LEU A 127 2.34 -8.15 7.35
C LEU A 127 2.88 -9.21 6.39
N ASP A 128 2.04 -9.74 5.51
CA ASP A 128 2.46 -10.73 4.51
C ASP A 128 3.32 -10.08 3.42
N ILE A 129 3.06 -8.81 3.10
CA ILE A 129 3.91 -8.05 2.18
C ILE A 129 5.31 -7.89 2.79
N ILE A 130 5.37 -7.52 4.07
CA ILE A 130 6.64 -7.34 4.78
C ILE A 130 7.43 -8.65 4.78
N SER A 131 6.78 -9.76 5.08
CA SER A 131 7.44 -11.06 5.06
C SER A 131 8.04 -11.39 3.69
N ALA A 132 7.29 -11.14 2.62
CA ALA A 132 7.76 -11.39 1.27
C ALA A 132 8.93 -10.46 0.91
N TYR A 133 8.84 -9.20 1.30
CA TYR A 133 9.88 -8.21 1.01
C TYR A 133 11.19 -8.54 1.73
N LYS A 134 11.13 -8.99 2.97
CA LYS A 134 12.33 -9.35 3.75
C LYS A 134 13.08 -10.54 3.18
N LYS A 135 12.41 -11.37 2.39
CA LYS A 135 13.02 -12.55 1.77
C LYS A 135 13.75 -12.24 0.45
N LYS A 136 13.65 -11.05 -0.01
CA LYS A 136 14.27 -10.61 -1.26
C LYS A 136 15.78 -10.37 -1.12
#